data_7e99599b28c6dbf65f7c86f5612ff690
#
_entry.id   7e99599b28c6dbf65f7c86f5612ff690
#
_cell.length_a   1.000
_cell.length_b   1.000
_cell.length_c   1.000
_cell.angle_alpha   90.00
_cell.angle_beta   90.00
_cell.angle_gamma   90.00
#
_symmetry.space_group_name_H-M   'P 1'
#
loop_
_entity.id
_entity.type
_entity.pdbx_description
1 polymer ?
#
loop_
_entity_poly.entity_id
_entity_poly.type
_entity_poly.pdbx_seq_one_letter_code
_entity_poly.pdbx_strand_id
1 'polypeptide(L)'
;MAATLISLPAMTAMPAFSALTPEGWRLAAPGYDFRFPQDHGPHPDYQTEWWYLTGNLQAQDGREFGYELTFFRYGYRSPTQRTPVKSRFVMDDVKFAHFTITDVRSRNFHVAGRTSRGAYGDAGFLSGSRLVWIGDWELDLGDQFVAKAKSADGAIDFQLVPEKQPVLQGENGFSRKASSGDHASEYYSITRMRTQGSLEVAGQKFQVSGLSWFDREWSTNQLASDQVGWNWFGIQLDDGSDLMIYQIRLRGGTVDQCSSGKWIDRDGHSVDVANGEFILQPTRYWTTPDKRATYPIGWHLKIEKLGLDVDISTPVEEQELSVGVRYWEGCIRVRGTEQQHPVNGKGYLELTGFAGGTPGVGEVSAK
;
A
#
# COMPACT_ATOMS: atom_id res chain seq x y z
N MET A 1 38.59 -29.78 -41.84
CA MET A 1 37.14 -29.58 -41.73
C MET A 1 36.90 -28.50 -40.72
N ALA A 2 36.55 -27.30 -41.15
CA ALA A 2 36.26 -26.17 -40.26
C ALA A 2 34.74 -26.14 -40.00
N ALA A 3 34.34 -26.26 -38.76
CA ALA A 3 32.92 -26.14 -38.34
C ALA A 3 32.56 -24.66 -38.19
N THR A 4 31.68 -24.16 -39.01
CA THR A 4 31.13 -22.83 -38.96
C THR A 4 30.02 -22.80 -37.87
N LEU A 5 30.27 -22.11 -36.79
CA LEU A 5 29.25 -21.80 -35.77
C LEU A 5 28.31 -20.73 -36.33
N ILE A 6 27.06 -21.12 -36.60
CA ILE A 6 25.97 -20.17 -36.91
C ILE A 6 25.45 -19.63 -35.60
N SER A 7 25.72 -18.36 -35.33
CA SER A 7 25.10 -17.63 -34.23
C SER A 7 23.66 -17.28 -34.59
N LEU A 8 22.69 -17.80 -33.82
CA LEU A 8 21.29 -17.36 -33.87
C LEU A 8 21.20 -15.94 -33.34
N PRO A 9 20.46 -15.03 -34.02
CA PRO A 9 20.22 -13.71 -33.49
C PRO A 9 19.34 -13.80 -32.22
N ALA A 10 19.71 -13.05 -31.18
CA ALA A 10 18.90 -12.89 -30.01
C ALA A 10 17.54 -12.28 -30.40
N MET A 11 16.46 -12.99 -30.14
CA MET A 11 15.11 -12.43 -30.24
C MET A 11 15.00 -11.30 -29.22
N THR A 12 15.04 -10.07 -29.68
CA THR A 12 14.61 -8.91 -28.88
C THR A 12 13.11 -9.10 -28.55
N ALA A 13 12.80 -9.33 -27.31
CA ALA A 13 11.42 -9.36 -26.84
C ALA A 13 10.76 -8.03 -27.24
N MET A 14 9.72 -8.09 -28.07
CA MET A 14 8.89 -6.92 -28.33
C MET A 14 8.26 -6.49 -27.00
N PRO A 15 8.20 -5.17 -26.71
CA PRO A 15 7.48 -4.70 -25.53
C PRO A 15 6.04 -5.22 -25.61
N ALA A 16 5.60 -5.89 -24.54
CA ALA A 16 4.23 -6.36 -24.44
C ALA A 16 3.32 -5.13 -24.50
N PHE A 17 2.57 -4.98 -25.59
CA PHE A 17 1.52 -3.98 -25.65
C PHE A 17 0.48 -4.34 -24.57
N SER A 18 0.42 -3.57 -23.50
CA SER A 18 -0.64 -3.74 -22.52
C SER A 18 -2.00 -3.52 -23.22
N ALA A 19 -2.90 -4.48 -23.04
CA ALA A 19 -4.25 -4.39 -23.57
C ALA A 19 -4.98 -3.16 -22.97
N LEU A 20 -5.93 -2.62 -23.72
CA LEU A 20 -6.85 -1.60 -23.23
C LEU A 20 -8.20 -2.24 -22.94
N THR A 21 -8.90 -1.73 -21.93
CA THR A 21 -10.32 -2.05 -21.76
C THR A 21 -11.16 -1.43 -22.90
N PRO A 22 -12.41 -1.85 -23.08
CA PRO A 22 -13.31 -1.21 -24.06
C PRO A 22 -13.47 0.30 -23.85
N GLU A 23 -13.35 0.78 -22.62
CA GLU A 23 -13.41 2.20 -22.26
C GLU A 23 -12.09 2.95 -22.54
N GLY A 24 -11.01 2.24 -22.87
CA GLY A 24 -9.71 2.80 -23.21
C GLY A 24 -8.75 3.00 -22.02
N TRP A 25 -8.93 2.26 -20.93
CA TRP A 25 -7.98 2.19 -19.82
C TRP A 25 -6.92 1.13 -20.09
N ARG A 26 -5.69 1.42 -19.69
CA ARG A 26 -4.57 0.47 -19.76
C ARG A 26 -4.73 -0.62 -18.70
N LEU A 27 -4.53 -1.88 -19.08
CA LEU A 27 -4.46 -3.01 -18.16
C LEU A 27 -3.01 -3.24 -17.70
N ALA A 28 -2.83 -3.65 -16.46
CA ALA A 28 -1.55 -4.13 -15.98
C ALA A 28 -1.14 -5.40 -16.75
N ALA A 29 0.14 -5.50 -17.12
CA ALA A 29 0.63 -6.60 -17.93
C ALA A 29 2.08 -6.95 -17.55
N PRO A 30 2.49 -8.23 -17.66
CA PRO A 30 3.87 -8.64 -17.44
C PRO A 30 4.84 -7.86 -18.34
N GLY A 31 6.01 -7.52 -17.78
CA GLY A 31 7.08 -6.84 -18.53
C GLY A 31 6.97 -5.31 -18.53
N TYR A 32 6.24 -4.72 -17.58
CA TYR A 32 6.32 -3.28 -17.33
C TYR A 32 7.75 -2.90 -16.94
N ASP A 33 8.32 -1.88 -17.61
CA ASP A 33 9.68 -1.39 -17.38
C ASP A 33 9.66 -0.29 -16.31
N PHE A 34 9.82 -0.68 -15.05
CA PHE A 34 9.86 0.25 -13.93
C PHE A 34 11.07 1.18 -14.01
N ARG A 35 10.85 2.48 -13.88
CA ARG A 35 11.87 3.54 -13.96
C ARG A 35 11.79 4.46 -12.76
N PHE A 36 12.83 4.48 -11.96
CA PHE A 36 12.90 5.37 -10.81
C PHE A 36 13.81 6.57 -11.11
N PRO A 37 13.44 7.80 -10.71
CA PRO A 37 12.29 8.15 -9.84
C PRO A 37 10.95 8.36 -10.55
N GLN A 38 10.84 8.13 -11.87
CA GLN A 38 9.66 8.49 -12.67
C GLN A 38 8.39 7.80 -12.17
N ASP A 39 8.46 6.51 -11.84
CA ASP A 39 7.32 5.70 -11.40
C ASP A 39 6.91 5.93 -9.93
N HIS A 40 7.57 6.85 -9.22
CA HIS A 40 6.99 7.45 -8.01
C HIS A 40 5.83 8.38 -8.37
N GLY A 41 5.78 8.90 -9.58
CA GLY A 41 4.77 9.79 -10.10
C GLY A 41 3.46 9.11 -10.52
N PRO A 42 2.55 9.86 -11.20
CA PRO A 42 1.24 9.37 -11.58
C PRO A 42 1.25 8.49 -12.83
N HIS A 43 0.27 7.57 -12.89
CA HIS A 43 0.00 6.69 -14.03
C HIS A 43 -1.43 6.86 -14.54
N PRO A 44 -1.76 8.02 -15.15
CA PRO A 44 -3.13 8.39 -15.49
C PRO A 44 -3.76 7.55 -16.61
N ASP A 45 -3.01 6.66 -17.25
CA ASP A 45 -3.50 5.69 -18.23
C ASP A 45 -4.24 4.51 -17.58
N TYR A 46 -3.98 4.26 -16.31
CA TYR A 46 -4.69 3.29 -15.50
C TYR A 46 -5.86 3.95 -14.76
N GLN A 47 -6.89 3.17 -14.43
CA GLN A 47 -8.10 3.71 -13.83
C GLN A 47 -7.91 4.10 -12.37
N THR A 48 -7.13 3.31 -11.60
CA THR A 48 -6.91 3.55 -10.18
C THR A 48 -5.43 3.47 -9.83
N GLU A 49 -5.02 4.27 -8.86
CA GLU A 49 -3.68 4.24 -8.30
C GLU A 49 -3.67 4.81 -6.90
N TRP A 50 -2.66 4.43 -6.10
CA TRP A 50 -2.44 4.98 -4.77
C TRP A 50 -0.97 5.13 -4.40
N TRP A 51 -0.74 6.07 -3.51
CA TRP A 51 0.47 6.33 -2.76
C TRP A 51 0.15 6.05 -1.30
N TYR A 52 0.54 4.89 -0.81
CA TYR A 52 0.24 4.43 0.54
C TYR A 52 1.49 4.51 1.40
N LEU A 53 1.43 5.28 2.47
CA LEU A 53 2.52 5.52 3.39
C LEU A 53 2.08 5.20 4.82
N THR A 54 2.79 4.28 5.48
CA THR A 54 2.54 3.93 6.87
C THR A 54 3.84 3.89 7.67
N GLY A 55 3.73 3.98 9.00
CA GLY A 55 4.94 3.89 9.81
C GLY A 55 4.69 3.75 11.30
N ASN A 56 5.75 3.31 11.98
CA ASN A 56 5.82 3.22 13.43
C ASN A 56 6.92 4.15 13.93
N LEU A 57 6.55 5.11 14.77
CA LEU A 57 7.39 6.20 15.22
C LEU A 57 7.47 6.22 16.74
N GLN A 58 8.55 6.79 17.25
CA GLN A 58 8.75 7.00 18.68
C GLN A 58 9.21 8.44 18.95
N ALA A 59 8.62 9.06 19.94
CA ALA A 59 9.05 10.34 20.48
C ALA A 59 10.23 10.17 21.46
N GLN A 60 10.93 11.27 21.75
CA GLN A 60 12.07 11.26 22.66
C GLN A 60 11.72 10.80 24.09
N ASP A 61 10.46 10.97 24.51
CA ASP A 61 9.95 10.50 25.82
C ASP A 61 9.55 9.04 25.83
N GLY A 62 9.79 8.31 24.74
CA GLY A 62 9.42 6.89 24.56
C GLY A 62 7.97 6.65 24.16
N ARG A 63 7.16 7.68 23.91
CA ARG A 63 5.78 7.54 23.41
C ARG A 63 5.78 7.02 21.97
N GLU A 64 4.99 5.99 21.72
CA GLU A 64 4.91 5.33 20.42
C GLU A 64 3.67 5.79 19.66
N PHE A 65 3.85 5.94 18.33
CA PHE A 65 2.79 6.32 17.39
C PHE A 65 2.82 5.43 16.16
N GLY A 66 1.62 5.11 15.65
CA GLY A 66 1.43 4.66 14.27
C GLY A 66 0.87 5.78 13.43
N TYR A 67 1.10 5.77 12.13
CA TYR A 67 0.43 6.67 11.19
C TYR A 67 0.21 6.01 9.84
N GLU A 68 -0.82 6.46 9.13
CA GLU A 68 -1.07 6.19 7.72
C GLU A 68 -1.37 7.51 7.03
N LEU A 69 -0.84 7.69 5.82
CA LEU A 69 -1.19 8.74 4.89
C LEU A 69 -1.28 8.13 3.49
N THR A 70 -2.49 7.99 2.99
CA THR A 70 -2.73 7.38 1.69
C THR A 70 -3.45 8.35 0.77
N PHE A 71 -2.94 8.49 -0.44
CA PHE A 71 -3.59 9.21 -1.51
C PHE A 71 -4.05 8.22 -2.57
N PHE A 72 -5.26 8.43 -3.06
CA PHE A 72 -5.87 7.64 -4.13
C PHE A 72 -6.28 8.53 -5.28
N ARG A 73 -6.16 8.00 -6.50
CA ARG A 73 -6.78 8.54 -7.70
C ARG A 73 -7.69 7.50 -8.32
N TYR A 74 -8.90 7.91 -8.66
CA TYR A 74 -9.83 7.11 -9.44
C TYR A 74 -10.24 7.87 -10.70
N GLY A 75 -9.99 7.27 -11.87
CA GLY A 75 -10.31 7.84 -13.18
C GLY A 75 -11.74 7.56 -13.61
N TYR A 76 -12.46 8.61 -13.97
CA TYR A 76 -13.79 8.53 -14.57
C TYR A 76 -13.74 8.55 -16.10
N ARG A 77 -12.73 9.20 -16.67
CA ARG A 77 -12.50 9.27 -18.12
C ARG A 77 -11.13 8.71 -18.44
N SER A 78 -11.12 7.72 -19.30
CA SER A 78 -9.88 7.16 -19.83
C SER A 78 -9.16 8.18 -20.71
N PRO A 79 -7.88 8.00 -21.02
CA PRO A 79 -7.13 8.89 -21.91
C PRO A 79 -7.81 9.14 -23.23
N THR A 80 -8.48 8.13 -23.79
CA THR A 80 -9.21 8.23 -25.08
C THR A 80 -10.49 9.04 -24.99
N GLN A 81 -11.05 9.21 -23.81
CA GLN A 81 -12.30 9.97 -23.55
C GLN A 81 -12.04 11.41 -23.08
N ARG A 82 -10.79 11.75 -22.76
CA ARG A 82 -10.43 13.11 -22.31
C ARG A 82 -10.52 14.08 -23.47
N THR A 83 -11.19 15.21 -23.24
CA THR A 83 -11.26 16.28 -24.22
C THR A 83 -10.16 17.31 -24.00
N PRO A 84 -9.63 17.96 -25.06
CA PRO A 84 -8.64 19.03 -24.92
C PRO A 84 -9.17 20.27 -24.18
N VAL A 85 -10.50 20.38 -24.03
CA VAL A 85 -11.14 21.54 -23.38
C VAL A 85 -10.94 21.44 -21.86
N LYS A 86 -10.12 22.34 -21.34
CA LYS A 86 -9.89 22.49 -19.87
C LYS A 86 -11.07 23.24 -19.24
N SER A 87 -12.19 22.57 -19.09
CA SER A 87 -13.32 23.11 -18.33
C SER A 87 -13.22 22.70 -16.86
N ARG A 88 -13.43 23.64 -15.94
CA ARG A 88 -13.51 23.38 -14.50
C ARG A 88 -14.68 22.48 -14.09
N PHE A 89 -15.64 22.28 -14.99
CA PHE A 89 -16.80 21.39 -14.79
C PHE A 89 -16.54 19.95 -15.26
N VAL A 90 -15.48 19.72 -16.04
CA VAL A 90 -15.09 18.40 -16.49
C VAL A 90 -14.32 17.72 -15.37
N MET A 91 -14.72 16.50 -15.01
CA MET A 91 -14.06 15.64 -14.05
C MET A 91 -13.46 14.44 -14.80
N ASP A 92 -12.14 14.41 -14.93
CA ASP A 92 -11.42 13.28 -15.52
C ASP A 92 -11.13 12.21 -14.47
N ASP A 93 -10.87 12.64 -13.24
CA ASP A 93 -10.62 11.78 -12.08
C ASP A 93 -11.05 12.46 -10.77
N VAL A 94 -11.14 11.68 -9.71
CA VAL A 94 -11.28 12.15 -8.33
C VAL A 94 -10.05 11.70 -7.54
N LYS A 95 -9.60 12.56 -6.63
CA LYS A 95 -8.58 12.26 -5.63
C LYS A 95 -9.24 12.21 -4.28
N PHE A 96 -8.85 11.23 -3.49
CA PHE A 96 -9.21 11.18 -2.08
C PHE A 96 -8.00 10.73 -1.27
N ALA A 97 -7.97 11.09 -0.01
CA ALA A 97 -6.87 10.75 0.87
C ALA A 97 -7.39 10.41 2.26
N HIS A 98 -6.71 9.48 2.90
CA HIS A 98 -6.91 9.12 4.29
C HIS A 98 -5.66 9.50 5.09
N PHE A 99 -5.90 9.91 6.31
CA PHE A 99 -4.84 10.25 7.26
C PHE A 99 -5.23 9.75 8.65
N THR A 100 -4.36 8.95 9.24
CA THR A 100 -4.58 8.42 10.57
C THR A 100 -3.37 8.64 11.48
N ILE A 101 -3.62 8.77 12.78
CA ILE A 101 -2.60 8.72 13.83
C ILE A 101 -3.11 7.78 14.92
N THR A 102 -2.31 6.76 15.24
CA THR A 102 -2.50 5.90 16.40
C THR A 102 -1.59 6.37 17.52
N ASP A 103 -2.14 6.86 18.60
CA ASP A 103 -1.41 7.12 19.86
C ASP A 103 -1.48 5.88 20.74
N VAL A 104 -0.39 5.12 20.77
CA VAL A 104 -0.34 3.85 21.48
C VAL A 104 -0.53 4.02 23.00
N ARG A 105 0.02 5.09 23.59
CA ARG A 105 -0.06 5.34 25.03
C ARG A 105 -1.49 5.63 25.48
N SER A 106 -2.19 6.52 24.78
CA SER A 106 -3.58 6.88 25.11
C SER A 106 -4.60 5.90 24.53
N ARG A 107 -4.17 4.96 23.66
CA ARG A 107 -5.01 4.02 22.90
C ARG A 107 -6.05 4.73 22.04
N ASN A 108 -5.72 5.89 21.53
CA ASN A 108 -6.57 6.68 20.64
C ASN A 108 -6.16 6.50 19.17
N PHE A 109 -7.16 6.41 18.32
CA PHE A 109 -7.02 6.39 16.87
C PHE A 109 -7.73 7.60 16.28
N HIS A 110 -6.97 8.47 15.62
CA HIS A 110 -7.46 9.69 15.00
C HIS A 110 -7.53 9.48 13.49
N VAL A 111 -8.65 9.87 12.87
CA VAL A 111 -8.93 9.64 11.46
C VAL A 111 -9.39 10.92 10.79
N ALA A 112 -8.89 11.19 9.62
CA ALA A 112 -9.36 12.25 8.75
C ALA A 112 -9.36 11.81 7.28
N GLY A 113 -10.25 12.37 6.47
CA GLY A 113 -10.30 12.12 5.03
C GLY A 113 -10.53 13.40 4.25
N ARG A 114 -10.02 13.41 3.02
CA ARG A 114 -10.24 14.49 2.05
C ARG A 114 -10.62 13.92 0.71
N THR A 115 -11.44 14.67 -0.02
CA THR A 115 -11.81 14.32 -1.40
C THR A 115 -11.83 15.59 -2.24
N SER A 116 -11.25 15.55 -3.42
CA SER A 116 -11.30 16.63 -4.39
C SER A 116 -11.20 16.12 -5.82
N ARG A 117 -11.82 16.84 -6.73
CA ARG A 117 -11.65 16.67 -8.18
C ARG A 117 -10.52 17.54 -8.77
N GLY A 118 -9.88 18.38 -7.97
CA GLY A 118 -8.77 19.24 -8.39
C GLY A 118 -9.15 20.41 -9.28
N ALA A 119 -10.43 20.85 -9.29
CA ALA A 119 -10.96 21.85 -10.23
C ALA A 119 -10.26 23.23 -10.19
N TYR A 120 -9.62 23.54 -9.06
CA TYR A 120 -8.91 24.80 -8.82
C TYR A 120 -7.43 24.59 -8.48
N GLY A 121 -6.89 23.42 -8.78
CA GLY A 121 -5.52 23.05 -8.39
C GLY A 121 -5.36 22.72 -6.90
N ASP A 122 -6.47 22.60 -6.18
CA ASP A 122 -6.50 22.20 -4.76
C ASP A 122 -6.15 20.72 -4.54
N ALA A 123 -6.20 19.92 -5.60
CA ALA A 123 -5.69 18.56 -5.61
C ALA A 123 -5.08 18.22 -6.97
N GLY A 124 -4.06 17.39 -6.96
CA GLY A 124 -3.37 16.97 -8.18
C GLY A 124 -2.28 15.95 -7.91
N PHE A 125 -1.57 15.66 -8.99
CA PHE A 125 -0.38 14.83 -9.01
C PHE A 125 0.56 15.32 -10.11
N LEU A 126 1.88 15.17 -9.91
CA LEU A 126 2.90 15.55 -10.89
C LEU A 126 4.02 14.51 -10.89
N SER A 127 4.65 14.32 -12.02
CA SER A 127 5.96 13.70 -12.07
C SER A 127 7.00 14.72 -11.61
N GLY A 128 7.90 14.31 -10.73
CA GLY A 128 8.96 15.18 -10.21
C GLY A 128 8.78 15.48 -8.72
N SER A 129 8.84 16.74 -8.31
CA SER A 129 8.96 17.09 -6.89
C SER A 129 7.68 16.91 -6.09
N ARG A 130 6.52 17.29 -6.63
CA ARG A 130 5.24 17.16 -5.92
C ARG A 130 4.46 16.00 -6.47
N LEU A 131 4.57 14.83 -5.83
CA LEU A 131 4.00 13.59 -6.37
C LEU A 131 2.48 13.61 -6.35
N VAL A 132 1.87 13.96 -5.19
CA VAL A 132 0.42 14.01 -5.01
C VAL A 132 0.06 14.97 -3.88
N TRP A 133 -1.10 15.66 -4.00
CA TRP A 133 -1.63 16.54 -2.95
C TRP A 133 -3.15 16.66 -2.98
N ILE A 134 -3.72 16.96 -1.81
CA ILE A 134 -5.11 17.41 -1.63
C ILE A 134 -5.12 18.50 -0.55
N GLY A 135 -5.29 19.76 -0.98
CA GLY A 135 -5.14 20.93 -0.12
C GLY A 135 -3.70 21.08 0.38
N ASP A 136 -3.54 21.04 1.70
CA ASP A 136 -2.25 21.07 2.41
C ASP A 136 -1.72 19.69 2.81
N TRP A 137 -2.38 18.61 2.40
CA TRP A 137 -1.84 17.26 2.48
C TRP A 137 -1.04 16.97 1.23
N GLU A 138 0.20 16.53 1.40
CA GLU A 138 1.09 16.32 0.26
C GLU A 138 2.13 15.24 0.52
N LEU A 139 2.55 14.61 -0.56
CA LEU A 139 3.73 13.78 -0.65
C LEU A 139 4.63 14.35 -1.74
N ASP A 140 5.79 14.82 -1.34
CA ASP A 140 6.78 15.41 -2.23
C ASP A 140 8.02 14.50 -2.35
N LEU A 141 8.73 14.62 -3.46
CA LEU A 141 10.01 13.96 -3.69
C LEU A 141 11.02 15.02 -4.17
N GLY A 142 12.02 15.25 -3.34
CA GLY A 142 13.22 16.02 -3.66
C GLY A 142 14.45 15.12 -3.50
N ASP A 143 15.42 15.55 -2.69
CA ASP A 143 16.55 14.72 -2.25
C ASP A 143 16.07 13.55 -1.34
N GLN A 144 14.90 13.70 -0.75
CA GLN A 144 14.20 12.73 0.08
C GLN A 144 12.68 12.90 -0.08
N PHE A 145 11.91 11.94 0.40
CA PHE A 145 10.46 12.11 0.47
C PHE A 145 10.09 13.04 1.63
N VAL A 146 9.07 13.85 1.41
CA VAL A 146 8.46 14.72 2.44
C VAL A 146 6.96 14.46 2.46
N ALA A 147 6.44 14.09 3.62
CA ALA A 147 5.01 13.83 3.82
C ALA A 147 4.43 14.82 4.82
N LYS A 148 3.35 15.51 4.42
CA LYS A 148 2.63 16.46 5.27
C LYS A 148 1.14 16.19 5.23
N ALA A 149 0.53 16.19 6.40
CA ALA A 149 -0.92 16.16 6.54
C ALA A 149 -1.33 16.89 7.83
N LYS A 150 -2.51 17.52 7.81
CA LYS A 150 -3.08 18.20 8.98
C LYS A 150 -4.58 18.02 9.02
N SER A 151 -5.08 17.63 10.19
CA SER A 151 -6.51 17.53 10.51
C SER A 151 -6.83 18.37 11.77
N ALA A 152 -8.06 18.27 12.25
CA ALA A 152 -8.45 18.89 13.52
C ALA A 152 -7.74 18.24 14.73
N ASP A 153 -7.47 16.94 14.64
CA ASP A 153 -6.98 16.12 15.76
C ASP A 153 -5.48 15.85 15.72
N GLY A 154 -4.81 16.14 14.58
CA GLY A 154 -3.39 15.89 14.47
C GLY A 154 -2.76 16.40 13.17
N ALA A 155 -1.42 16.44 13.17
CA ALA A 155 -0.62 16.82 12.00
C ALA A 155 0.70 16.06 11.96
N ILE A 156 1.22 15.89 10.75
CA ILE A 156 2.57 15.36 10.49
C ILE A 156 3.32 16.27 9.53
N ASP A 157 4.64 16.34 9.73
CA ASP A 157 5.62 16.93 8.81
C ASP A 157 6.88 16.07 8.90
N PHE A 158 7.03 15.13 7.95
CA PHE A 158 8.04 14.10 7.98
C PHE A 158 8.99 14.19 6.80
N GLN A 159 10.23 13.88 7.07
CA GLN A 159 11.28 13.56 6.12
C GLN A 159 11.51 12.04 6.14
N LEU A 160 11.51 11.42 4.95
CA LEU A 160 11.63 9.99 4.80
C LEU A 160 12.75 9.68 3.81
N VAL A 161 13.71 8.87 4.27
CA VAL A 161 14.87 8.46 3.48
C VAL A 161 14.84 6.95 3.27
N PRO A 162 14.70 6.47 2.02
CA PRO A 162 14.79 5.04 1.73
C PRO A 162 16.11 4.44 2.24
N GLU A 163 16.03 3.31 2.94
CA GLU A 163 17.19 2.51 3.36
C GLU A 163 17.41 1.29 2.47
N LYS A 164 16.41 0.97 1.64
CA LYS A 164 16.46 -0.08 0.61
C LYS A 164 15.96 0.46 -0.72
N GLN A 165 16.40 -0.17 -1.81
CA GLN A 165 15.88 0.12 -3.15
C GLN A 165 14.41 -0.29 -3.27
N PRO A 166 13.64 0.28 -4.21
CA PRO A 166 12.30 -0.18 -4.50
C PRO A 166 12.26 -1.68 -4.81
N VAL A 167 11.35 -2.39 -4.17
CA VAL A 167 11.14 -3.83 -4.31
C VAL A 167 9.92 -4.06 -5.18
N LEU A 168 10.09 -4.67 -6.34
CA LEU A 168 9.02 -4.99 -7.26
C LEU A 168 8.21 -6.19 -6.70
N GLN A 169 6.93 -5.99 -6.46
CA GLN A 169 6.03 -7.01 -5.91
C GLN A 169 5.51 -7.95 -7.01
N GLY A 170 5.08 -9.16 -6.62
CA GLY A 170 4.68 -10.17 -7.60
C GLY A 170 5.81 -10.55 -8.55
N GLU A 171 5.50 -10.85 -9.80
CA GLU A 171 6.46 -11.21 -10.83
C GLU A 171 7.04 -9.94 -11.50
N ASN A 172 8.18 -9.46 -10.99
CA ASN A 172 8.86 -8.25 -11.50
C ASN A 172 7.95 -7.00 -11.51
N GLY A 173 7.10 -6.85 -10.49
CA GLY A 173 6.18 -5.71 -10.36
C GLY A 173 4.77 -6.01 -10.87
N PHE A 174 4.57 -7.05 -11.66
CA PHE A 174 3.25 -7.51 -12.06
C PHE A 174 2.61 -8.35 -10.93
N SER A 175 1.69 -7.76 -10.20
CA SER A 175 0.99 -8.39 -9.10
C SER A 175 -0.38 -8.90 -9.54
N ARG A 176 -0.47 -10.20 -9.84
CA ARG A 176 -1.73 -10.84 -10.21
C ARG A 176 -2.67 -10.93 -8.99
N LYS A 177 -3.91 -10.53 -9.17
CA LYS A 177 -4.91 -10.51 -8.07
C LYS A 177 -5.95 -11.63 -8.18
N ALA A 178 -6.15 -12.19 -9.36
CA ALA A 178 -7.04 -13.36 -9.56
C ALA A 178 -6.44 -14.33 -10.57
N SER A 179 -6.84 -15.60 -10.47
CA SER A 179 -6.37 -16.67 -11.36
C SER A 179 -6.94 -16.61 -12.77
N SER A 180 -8.05 -15.88 -12.95
CA SER A 180 -8.71 -15.68 -14.25
C SER A 180 -8.96 -14.18 -14.49
N GLY A 181 -9.08 -13.82 -15.77
CA GLY A 181 -9.27 -12.43 -16.18
C GLY A 181 -8.00 -11.57 -16.07
N ASP A 182 -8.20 -10.26 -16.24
CA ASP A 182 -7.13 -9.26 -16.29
C ASP A 182 -6.95 -8.55 -14.95
N HIS A 183 -7.18 -9.28 -13.84
CA HIS A 183 -7.10 -8.74 -12.48
C HIS A 183 -5.64 -8.72 -12.01
N ALA A 184 -5.02 -7.57 -12.11
CA ALA A 184 -3.63 -7.35 -11.74
C ALA A 184 -3.33 -5.87 -11.52
N SER A 185 -2.20 -5.59 -10.92
CA SER A 185 -1.63 -4.25 -10.76
C SER A 185 -0.15 -4.25 -11.11
N GLU A 186 0.38 -3.09 -11.44
CA GLU A 186 1.80 -2.78 -11.35
C GLU A 186 2.05 -2.30 -9.91
N TYR A 187 2.99 -2.93 -9.21
CA TYR A 187 3.16 -2.74 -7.78
C TYR A 187 4.61 -2.82 -7.35
N TYR A 188 5.07 -1.81 -6.61
CA TYR A 188 6.34 -1.86 -5.89
C TYR A 188 6.20 -1.27 -4.49
N SER A 189 7.14 -1.65 -3.61
CA SER A 189 7.26 -1.13 -2.24
C SER A 189 8.64 -0.54 -2.00
N ILE A 190 8.72 0.52 -1.20
CA ILE A 190 9.93 0.88 -0.46
C ILE A 190 9.70 0.42 0.98
N THR A 191 10.24 -0.75 1.29
CA THR A 191 9.87 -1.50 2.50
C THR A 191 10.43 -0.91 3.79
N ARG A 192 11.49 -0.07 3.69
CA ARG A 192 12.16 0.51 4.84
C ARG A 192 12.62 1.92 4.53
N MET A 193 11.99 2.89 5.20
CA MET A 193 12.35 4.31 5.09
C MET A 193 12.60 4.87 6.48
N ARG A 194 13.80 5.37 6.74
CA ARG A 194 14.08 6.10 7.97
C ARG A 194 13.29 7.41 7.96
N THR A 195 12.47 7.58 8.98
CA THR A 195 11.54 8.70 9.11
C THR A 195 11.89 9.53 10.32
N GLN A 196 11.88 10.85 10.15
CA GLN A 196 12.03 11.81 11.24
C GLN A 196 11.19 13.06 10.97
N GLY A 197 10.81 13.76 12.03
CA GLY A 197 10.06 15.01 11.89
C GLY A 197 9.18 15.32 13.07
N SER A 198 8.12 16.08 12.83
CA SER A 198 7.17 16.47 13.88
C SER A 198 5.82 15.79 13.69
N LEU A 199 5.27 15.32 14.79
CA LEU A 199 3.91 14.80 14.90
C LEU A 199 3.17 15.61 15.97
N GLU A 200 1.97 16.08 15.63
CA GLU A 200 1.07 16.74 16.56
C GLU A 200 -0.17 15.88 16.76
N VAL A 201 -0.59 15.64 18.00
CA VAL A 201 -1.82 14.93 18.34
C VAL A 201 -2.37 15.47 19.63
N ALA A 202 -3.68 15.65 19.72
CA ALA A 202 -4.38 16.20 20.89
C ALA A 202 -3.75 17.53 21.38
N GLY A 203 -3.31 18.40 20.46
CA GLY A 203 -2.69 19.69 20.75
C GLY A 203 -1.26 19.63 21.29
N GLN A 204 -0.65 18.44 21.34
CA GLN A 204 0.73 18.25 21.75
C GLN A 204 1.62 17.93 20.54
N LYS A 205 2.77 18.60 20.45
CA LYS A 205 3.75 18.39 19.38
C LYS A 205 4.94 17.59 19.87
N PHE A 206 5.32 16.57 19.11
CA PHE A 206 6.42 15.65 19.36
C PHE A 206 7.44 15.71 18.23
N GLN A 207 8.73 15.65 18.56
CA GLN A 207 9.76 15.25 17.61
C GLN A 207 9.84 13.73 17.64
N VAL A 208 9.68 13.13 16.49
CA VAL A 208 9.58 11.67 16.36
C VAL A 208 10.59 11.14 15.35
N SER A 209 10.98 9.88 15.54
CA SER A 209 11.76 9.11 14.57
C SER A 209 11.28 7.66 14.54
N GLY A 210 11.57 6.96 13.46
CA GLY A 210 11.20 5.57 13.29
C GLY A 210 11.34 5.10 11.86
N LEU A 211 10.54 4.10 11.51
CA LEU A 211 10.54 3.50 10.19
C LEU A 211 9.16 3.63 9.55
N SER A 212 9.17 3.88 8.24
CA SER A 212 7.99 3.89 7.39
C SER A 212 8.11 2.88 6.26
N TRP A 213 6.95 2.53 5.74
CA TRP A 213 6.72 1.70 4.56
C TRP A 213 6.01 2.54 3.52
N PHE A 214 6.35 2.39 2.25
CA PHE A 214 5.69 3.06 1.14
C PHE A 214 5.33 2.04 0.05
N ASP A 215 4.04 2.00 -0.33
CA ASP A 215 3.55 1.26 -1.47
C ASP A 215 3.10 2.19 -2.57
N ARG A 216 3.43 1.82 -3.78
CA ARG A 216 2.97 2.46 -5.00
C ARG A 216 2.37 1.40 -5.90
N GLU A 217 1.10 1.57 -6.22
CA GLU A 217 0.37 0.58 -6.99
C GLU A 217 -0.62 1.26 -7.93
N TRP A 218 -0.71 0.76 -9.16
CA TRP A 218 -1.67 1.24 -10.15
C TRP A 218 -2.26 0.09 -10.96
N SER A 219 -3.55 0.23 -11.28
CA SER A 219 -4.35 -0.83 -11.90
C SER A 219 -5.57 -0.27 -12.61
N THR A 220 -6.23 -1.13 -13.36
CA THR A 220 -7.58 -0.90 -13.90
C THR A 220 -8.57 -1.93 -13.38
N ASN A 221 -8.17 -3.19 -13.30
CA ASN A 221 -8.96 -4.30 -12.77
C ASN A 221 -8.23 -4.96 -11.61
N GLN A 222 -8.61 -4.64 -10.37
CA GLN A 222 -7.95 -5.23 -9.21
C GLN A 222 -8.60 -6.51 -8.72
N LEU A 223 -9.82 -6.43 -8.25
CA LEU A 223 -10.52 -7.56 -7.66
C LEU A 223 -11.54 -8.17 -8.63
N ALA A 224 -11.61 -9.49 -8.65
CA ALA A 224 -12.66 -10.24 -9.33
C ALA A 224 -13.98 -10.16 -8.52
N SER A 225 -15.09 -10.42 -9.19
CA SER A 225 -16.44 -10.25 -8.62
C SER A 225 -16.76 -11.15 -7.42
N ASP A 226 -16.05 -12.26 -7.25
CA ASP A 226 -16.14 -13.19 -6.13
C ASP A 226 -15.18 -12.89 -4.99
N GLN A 227 -14.26 -11.95 -5.16
CA GLN A 227 -13.34 -11.47 -4.14
C GLN A 227 -14.00 -10.37 -3.30
N VAL A 228 -13.80 -10.41 -1.99
CA VAL A 228 -14.47 -9.51 -1.05
C VAL A 228 -13.55 -8.52 -0.36
N GLY A 229 -12.23 -8.63 -0.58
CA GLY A 229 -11.22 -7.77 0.01
C GLY A 229 -9.95 -8.54 0.34
N TRP A 230 -9.05 -7.90 1.05
CA TRP A 230 -7.75 -8.48 1.41
C TRP A 230 -7.40 -8.26 2.88
N ASN A 231 -6.44 -9.05 3.34
CA ASN A 231 -5.66 -8.84 4.55
C ASN A 231 -4.22 -8.59 4.07
N TRP A 232 -3.69 -7.39 4.27
CA TRP A 232 -2.35 -7.00 3.83
C TRP A 232 -1.47 -6.64 5.03
N PHE A 233 -0.21 -7.04 4.99
CA PHE A 233 0.77 -6.80 6.04
C PHE A 233 2.07 -6.27 5.43
N GLY A 234 2.57 -5.16 5.95
CA GLY A 234 3.94 -4.68 5.77
C GLY A 234 4.67 -4.79 7.10
N ILE A 235 5.67 -5.64 7.18
CA ILE A 235 6.40 -5.97 8.42
C ILE A 235 7.87 -5.61 8.26
N GLN A 236 8.43 -4.99 9.29
CA GLN A 236 9.84 -4.63 9.41
C GLN A 236 10.40 -5.28 10.66
N LEU A 237 11.32 -6.24 10.50
CA LEU A 237 11.94 -6.94 11.62
C LEU A 237 13.19 -6.20 12.14
N ASP A 238 13.56 -6.48 13.37
CA ASP A 238 14.67 -5.82 14.08
C ASP A 238 16.05 -6.28 13.60
N ASP A 239 16.13 -7.40 12.88
CA ASP A 239 17.35 -7.88 12.22
C ASP A 239 17.64 -7.14 10.89
N GLY A 240 16.71 -6.27 10.44
CA GLY A 240 16.80 -5.51 9.21
C GLY A 240 16.09 -6.14 8.01
N SER A 241 15.49 -7.30 8.14
CA SER A 241 14.65 -7.89 7.11
C SER A 241 13.23 -7.29 7.10
N ASP A 242 12.54 -7.42 5.96
CA ASP A 242 11.17 -6.94 5.77
C ASP A 242 10.33 -8.02 5.11
N LEU A 243 9.01 -7.98 5.33
CA LEU A 243 8.07 -8.89 4.69
C LEU A 243 6.80 -8.13 4.28
N MET A 244 6.46 -8.18 3.01
CA MET A 244 5.10 -7.92 2.54
C MET A 244 4.38 -9.27 2.39
N ILE A 245 3.14 -9.37 2.88
CA ILE A 245 2.30 -10.55 2.67
C ILE A 245 0.84 -10.14 2.61
N TYR A 246 0.07 -10.74 1.71
CA TYR A 246 -1.37 -10.52 1.65
C TYR A 246 -2.14 -11.79 1.34
N GLN A 247 -3.38 -11.81 1.82
CA GLN A 247 -4.41 -12.79 1.45
C GLN A 247 -5.60 -12.07 0.82
N ILE A 248 -5.97 -12.46 -0.39
CA ILE A 248 -7.21 -12.04 -1.03
C ILE A 248 -8.31 -13.01 -0.60
N ARG A 249 -9.42 -12.48 -0.08
CA ARG A 249 -10.50 -13.29 0.47
C ARG A 249 -11.63 -13.46 -0.55
N LEU A 250 -12.10 -14.68 -0.71
CA LEU A 250 -13.23 -15.04 -1.54
C LEU A 250 -14.55 -15.00 -0.74
N ARG A 251 -15.67 -14.72 -1.42
CA ARG A 251 -17.01 -14.68 -0.83
C ARG A 251 -17.38 -15.98 -0.10
N GLY A 252 -16.83 -17.10 -0.50
CA GLY A 252 -17.00 -18.41 0.16
C GLY A 252 -16.21 -18.62 1.44
N GLY A 253 -15.42 -17.60 1.90
CA GLY A 253 -14.61 -17.68 3.11
C GLY A 253 -13.25 -18.34 2.91
N THR A 254 -12.90 -18.74 1.69
CA THR A 254 -11.57 -19.24 1.34
C THR A 254 -10.66 -18.11 0.86
N VAL A 255 -9.37 -18.42 0.71
CA VAL A 255 -8.33 -17.50 0.24
C VAL A 255 -8.06 -17.78 -1.23
N ASP A 256 -7.94 -16.72 -2.05
CA ASP A 256 -7.59 -16.84 -3.45
C ASP A 256 -6.13 -17.31 -3.60
N GLN A 257 -5.88 -18.16 -4.60
CA GLN A 257 -4.55 -18.70 -4.88
C GLN A 257 -3.52 -17.66 -5.33
N CYS A 258 -3.95 -16.45 -5.74
CA CYS A 258 -3.07 -15.33 -6.04
C CYS A 258 -2.58 -14.59 -4.80
N SER A 259 -3.02 -15.00 -3.60
CA SER A 259 -2.45 -14.53 -2.35
C SER A 259 -0.97 -14.87 -2.29
N SER A 260 -0.13 -13.94 -1.88
CA SER A 260 1.33 -14.10 -1.92
C SER A 260 2.02 -13.12 -0.99
N GLY A 261 3.34 -13.20 -0.94
CA GLY A 261 4.19 -12.26 -0.23
C GLY A 261 5.57 -12.17 -0.85
N LYS A 262 6.37 -11.30 -0.29
CA LYS A 262 7.77 -11.13 -0.64
C LYS A 262 8.58 -10.85 0.62
N TRP A 263 9.57 -11.67 0.88
CA TRP A 263 10.58 -11.48 1.90
C TRP A 263 11.73 -10.67 1.34
N ILE A 264 12.27 -9.75 2.10
CA ILE A 264 13.38 -8.89 1.72
C ILE A 264 14.42 -8.95 2.85
N ASP A 265 15.62 -9.45 2.56
CA ASP A 265 16.69 -9.48 3.54
C ASP A 265 17.22 -8.06 3.87
N ARG A 266 18.17 -7.98 4.83
CA ARG A 266 18.77 -6.70 5.22
C ARG A 266 19.51 -5.99 4.09
N ASP A 267 20.02 -6.74 3.12
CA ASP A 267 20.80 -6.22 1.99
C ASP A 267 19.91 -5.85 0.79
N GLY A 268 18.60 -6.13 0.87
CA GLY A 268 17.61 -5.79 -0.14
C GLY A 268 17.36 -6.90 -1.17
N HIS A 269 17.95 -8.10 -1.01
CA HIS A 269 17.59 -9.24 -1.87
C HIS A 269 16.21 -9.76 -1.48
N SER A 270 15.43 -10.11 -2.48
CA SER A 270 14.05 -10.53 -2.25
C SER A 270 13.79 -11.98 -2.65
N VAL A 271 12.87 -12.61 -1.92
CA VAL A 271 12.40 -13.98 -2.15
C VAL A 271 10.88 -13.97 -2.18
N ASP A 272 10.30 -14.49 -3.26
CA ASP A 272 8.85 -14.63 -3.36
C ASP A 272 8.31 -15.68 -2.41
N VAL A 273 7.14 -15.42 -1.82
CA VAL A 273 6.40 -16.33 -0.95
C VAL A 273 5.05 -16.61 -1.58
N ALA A 274 4.91 -17.76 -2.22
CA ALA A 274 3.69 -18.15 -2.92
C ALA A 274 2.58 -18.58 -1.94
N ASN A 275 1.34 -18.57 -2.41
CA ASN A 275 0.24 -19.21 -1.67
C ASN A 275 0.57 -20.68 -1.39
N GLY A 276 0.32 -21.12 -0.15
CA GLY A 276 0.68 -22.48 0.30
C GLY A 276 2.11 -22.60 0.87
N GLU A 277 3.00 -21.62 0.69
CA GLU A 277 4.30 -21.56 1.34
C GLU A 277 4.27 -20.83 2.69
N PHE A 278 3.12 -20.28 3.07
CA PHE A 278 2.90 -19.65 4.37
C PHE A 278 1.59 -20.09 5.01
N ILE A 279 1.59 -20.09 6.32
CA ILE A 279 0.40 -20.23 7.16
C ILE A 279 0.15 -18.88 7.79
N LEU A 280 -1.02 -18.30 7.58
CA LEU A 280 -1.44 -17.03 8.15
C LEU A 280 -2.84 -17.23 8.75
N GLN A 281 -2.91 -17.36 10.07
CA GLN A 281 -4.12 -17.74 10.80
C GLN A 281 -4.49 -16.65 11.80
N PRO A 282 -5.76 -16.19 11.82
CA PRO A 282 -6.22 -15.25 12.84
C PRO A 282 -6.29 -15.93 14.21
N THR A 283 -5.80 -15.23 15.23
CA THR A 283 -5.78 -15.69 16.63
C THR A 283 -6.65 -14.83 17.53
N ARG A 284 -6.95 -13.59 17.12
CA ARG A 284 -7.76 -12.66 17.91
C ARG A 284 -8.60 -11.78 16.99
N TYR A 285 -9.81 -11.46 17.46
CA TYR A 285 -10.77 -10.63 16.73
C TYR A 285 -11.21 -9.42 17.55
N TRP A 286 -11.58 -8.36 16.88
CA TRP A 286 -12.24 -7.18 17.45
C TRP A 286 -13.51 -6.88 16.65
N THR A 287 -14.60 -6.66 17.36
CA THR A 287 -15.89 -6.31 16.76
C THR A 287 -16.16 -4.83 17.00
N THR A 288 -16.53 -4.12 15.95
CA THR A 288 -16.87 -2.70 16.02
C THR A 288 -17.99 -2.42 17.02
N PRO A 289 -18.01 -1.25 17.67
CA PRO A 289 -19.08 -0.91 18.62
C PRO A 289 -20.49 -0.99 18.04
N ASP A 290 -20.65 -0.66 16.76
CA ASP A 290 -21.90 -0.77 16.01
C ASP A 290 -22.23 -2.20 15.51
N LYS A 291 -21.34 -3.16 15.77
CA LYS A 291 -21.45 -4.58 15.40
C LYS A 291 -21.58 -4.85 13.91
N ARG A 292 -21.14 -3.92 13.05
CA ARG A 292 -21.21 -4.08 11.58
C ARG A 292 -20.04 -4.86 11.00
N ALA A 293 -18.90 -4.87 11.71
CA ALA A 293 -17.72 -5.58 11.27
C ALA A 293 -17.03 -6.29 12.43
N THR A 294 -16.38 -7.41 12.13
CA THR A 294 -15.48 -8.13 13.02
C THR A 294 -14.17 -8.35 12.29
N TYR A 295 -13.11 -7.73 12.78
CA TYR A 295 -11.79 -7.75 12.17
C TYR A 295 -10.85 -8.72 12.90
N PRO A 296 -10.10 -9.55 12.19
CA PRO A 296 -9.03 -10.35 12.78
C PRO A 296 -7.81 -9.48 13.05
N ILE A 297 -7.58 -9.11 14.30
CA ILE A 297 -6.53 -8.16 14.70
C ILE A 297 -5.32 -8.80 15.38
N GLY A 298 -5.32 -10.10 15.54
CA GLY A 298 -4.17 -10.89 15.99
C GLY A 298 -4.00 -12.08 15.06
N TRP A 299 -2.75 -12.44 14.76
CA TRP A 299 -2.44 -13.46 13.77
C TRP A 299 -1.23 -14.28 14.17
N HIS A 300 -1.19 -15.51 13.68
CA HIS A 300 0.00 -16.36 13.69
C HIS A 300 0.47 -16.54 12.24
N LEU A 301 1.75 -16.25 11.99
CA LEU A 301 2.38 -16.35 10.67
C LEU A 301 3.55 -17.32 10.74
N LYS A 302 3.54 -18.31 9.85
CA LYS A 302 4.65 -19.25 9.69
C LYS A 302 5.05 -19.38 8.23
N ILE A 303 6.35 -19.27 7.94
CA ILE A 303 6.96 -19.47 6.61
C ILE A 303 8.13 -20.42 6.77
N GLU A 304 7.90 -21.72 6.50
CA GLU A 304 8.90 -22.77 6.79
C GLU A 304 10.22 -22.59 6.06
N LYS A 305 10.18 -22.20 4.78
CA LYS A 305 11.39 -21.99 3.97
C LYS A 305 12.29 -20.86 4.47
N LEU A 306 11.75 -19.92 5.26
CA LEU A 306 12.49 -18.84 5.90
C LEU A 306 12.84 -19.17 7.36
N GLY A 307 12.28 -20.26 7.91
CA GLY A 307 12.36 -20.57 9.34
C GLY A 307 11.66 -19.51 10.20
N LEU A 308 10.69 -18.78 9.64
CA LEU A 308 9.94 -17.73 10.32
C LEU A 308 8.69 -18.32 10.99
N ASP A 309 8.55 -18.06 12.30
CA ASP A 309 7.40 -18.48 13.11
C ASP A 309 7.10 -17.37 14.13
N VAL A 310 6.07 -16.55 13.84
CA VAL A 310 5.82 -15.31 14.59
C VAL A 310 4.33 -15.09 14.89
N ASP A 311 4.08 -14.48 16.03
CA ASP A 311 2.78 -13.93 16.40
C ASP A 311 2.72 -12.42 16.10
N ILE A 312 1.60 -12.01 15.53
CA ILE A 312 1.30 -10.62 15.17
C ILE A 312 0.16 -10.13 16.07
N SER A 313 0.36 -8.98 16.68
CA SER A 313 -0.62 -8.34 17.57
C SER A 313 -0.70 -6.84 17.33
N THR A 314 -1.82 -6.22 17.70
CA THR A 314 -1.93 -4.75 17.68
C THR A 314 -1.90 -4.17 19.10
N PRO A 315 -1.22 -3.03 19.32
CA PRO A 315 -1.25 -2.35 20.61
C PRO A 315 -2.57 -1.60 20.86
N VAL A 316 -3.34 -1.30 19.80
CA VAL A 316 -4.66 -0.63 19.87
C VAL A 316 -5.63 -1.42 19.00
N GLU A 317 -6.77 -1.84 19.54
CA GLU A 317 -7.73 -2.67 18.83
C GLU A 317 -8.62 -1.85 17.88
N GLU A 318 -9.06 -0.70 18.33
CA GLU A 318 -9.94 0.20 17.61
C GLU A 318 -9.14 1.10 16.67
N GLN A 319 -8.81 0.56 15.48
CA GLN A 319 -8.14 1.27 14.39
C GLN A 319 -8.96 1.15 13.09
N GLU A 320 -10.30 1.18 13.19
CA GLU A 320 -11.16 1.22 12.02
C GLU A 320 -11.22 2.62 11.45
N LEU A 321 -10.86 2.75 10.18
CA LEU A 321 -11.02 3.95 9.38
C LEU A 321 -12.43 3.96 8.79
N SER A 322 -13.16 5.08 8.93
CA SER A 322 -14.56 5.21 8.53
C SER A 322 -14.86 6.51 7.77
N VAL A 323 -13.95 6.93 6.89
CA VAL A 323 -14.11 8.11 6.05
C VAL A 323 -14.26 7.70 4.58
N GLY A 324 -15.51 7.71 4.08
CA GLY A 324 -15.83 7.24 2.72
C GLY A 324 -15.97 5.71 2.65
N VAL A 325 -14.90 4.98 2.83
CA VAL A 325 -14.84 3.51 2.90
C VAL A 325 -14.50 3.09 4.32
N ARG A 326 -15.01 1.92 4.75
CA ARG A 326 -14.71 1.36 6.07
C ARG A 326 -13.75 0.19 5.94
N TYR A 327 -12.62 0.28 6.61
CA TYR A 327 -11.62 -0.79 6.72
C TYR A 327 -10.79 -0.59 7.99
N TRP A 328 -10.13 -1.64 8.46
CA TRP A 328 -9.24 -1.56 9.60
C TRP A 328 -7.81 -1.31 9.12
N GLU A 329 -7.15 -0.31 9.69
CA GLU A 329 -5.83 0.18 9.28
C GLU A 329 -5.01 0.50 10.50
N GLY A 330 -4.02 -0.32 10.84
CA GLY A 330 -3.36 -0.12 12.12
C GLY A 330 -1.96 -0.67 12.27
N CYS A 331 -1.25 -0.05 13.21
CA CYS A 331 0.08 -0.50 13.60
C CYS A 331 0.04 -1.85 14.32
N ILE A 332 1.03 -2.68 14.03
CA ILE A 332 1.19 -4.02 14.60
C ILE A 332 2.57 -4.20 15.23
N ARG A 333 2.66 -5.20 16.11
CA ARG A 333 3.88 -5.73 16.70
C ARG A 333 4.02 -7.19 16.33
N VAL A 334 5.25 -7.60 16.05
CA VAL A 334 5.61 -8.97 15.66
C VAL A 334 6.59 -9.52 16.69
N ARG A 335 6.39 -10.76 17.10
CA ARG A 335 7.29 -11.48 18.01
C ARG A 335 7.32 -12.96 17.68
N GLY A 336 8.49 -13.55 17.71
CA GLY A 336 8.65 -14.99 17.51
C GLY A 336 10.08 -15.35 17.22
N THR A 337 10.27 -16.25 16.26
CA THR A 337 11.61 -16.73 15.87
C THR A 337 11.78 -16.71 14.36
N GLU A 338 13.00 -16.45 13.94
CA GLU A 338 13.51 -16.68 12.60
C GLU A 338 14.74 -17.58 12.70
N GLN A 339 14.75 -18.70 11.95
CA GLN A 339 15.82 -19.71 12.03
C GLN A 339 16.17 -20.09 13.47
N GLN A 340 15.15 -20.23 14.33
CA GLN A 340 15.25 -20.54 15.76
C GLN A 340 15.85 -19.42 16.64
N HIS A 341 16.19 -18.26 16.09
CA HIS A 341 16.64 -17.10 16.87
C HIS A 341 15.44 -16.18 17.17
N PRO A 342 15.36 -15.60 18.36
CA PRO A 342 14.31 -14.64 18.68
C PRO A 342 14.34 -13.46 17.72
N VAL A 343 13.17 -13.07 17.22
CA VAL A 343 13.00 -11.90 16.37
C VAL A 343 11.79 -11.09 16.83
N ASN A 344 11.90 -9.77 16.76
CA ASN A 344 10.79 -8.87 16.96
C ASN A 344 10.65 -7.95 15.73
N GLY A 345 9.52 -7.26 15.66
CA GLY A 345 9.30 -6.31 14.60
C GLY A 345 8.10 -5.43 14.86
N LYS A 346 7.92 -4.47 13.96
CA LYS A 346 6.75 -3.62 13.86
C LYS A 346 6.28 -3.61 12.41
N GLY A 347 5.04 -3.20 12.20
CA GLY A 347 4.50 -3.11 10.84
C GLY A 347 3.15 -2.45 10.82
N TYR A 348 2.47 -2.65 9.71
CA TYR A 348 1.09 -2.21 9.51
C TYR A 348 0.25 -3.36 8.96
N LEU A 349 -1.02 -3.36 9.30
CA LEU A 349 -2.03 -4.32 8.89
C LEU A 349 -3.21 -3.57 8.30
N GLU A 350 -3.59 -3.92 7.09
CA GLU A 350 -4.79 -3.42 6.42
C GLU A 350 -5.79 -4.57 6.21
N LEU A 351 -7.04 -4.36 6.61
CA LEU A 351 -8.12 -5.35 6.52
C LEU A 351 -9.32 -4.73 5.82
N THR A 352 -9.50 -5.04 4.53
CA THR A 352 -10.57 -4.46 3.70
C THR A 352 -11.76 -5.41 3.54
N GLY A 353 -12.94 -4.88 3.17
CA GLY A 353 -14.11 -5.67 2.80
C GLY A 353 -14.84 -6.39 3.94
N PHE A 354 -14.55 -6.08 5.21
CA PHE A 354 -15.27 -6.62 6.37
C PHE A 354 -16.54 -5.84 6.71
N ALA A 355 -16.55 -4.54 6.41
CA ALA A 355 -17.69 -3.63 6.66
C ALA A 355 -18.43 -3.23 5.36
N GLY A 356 -18.11 -3.88 4.24
CA GLY A 356 -18.53 -3.50 2.89
C GLY A 356 -17.63 -2.41 2.29
N GLY A 357 -17.32 -2.54 0.99
CA GLY A 357 -16.41 -1.67 0.26
C GLY A 357 -14.93 -2.00 0.46
N THR A 358 -14.13 -1.62 -0.53
CA THR A 358 -12.67 -1.80 -0.54
C THR A 358 -12.05 -0.50 -1.06
N PRO A 359 -11.06 0.10 -0.37
CA PRO A 359 -10.41 1.32 -0.82
C PRO A 359 -9.83 1.17 -2.23
N GLY A 360 -9.99 2.18 -3.08
CA GLY A 360 -9.44 2.17 -4.45
C GLY A 360 -10.16 1.26 -5.44
N VAL A 361 -11.12 0.44 -5.01
CA VAL A 361 -11.92 -0.44 -5.87
C VAL A 361 -13.33 0.14 -5.98
N GLY A 362 -13.64 0.74 -7.09
CA GLY A 362 -14.84 1.38 -7.56
C GLY A 362 -16.16 1.17 -6.81
N GLU A 363 -16.37 1.87 -5.70
CA GLU A 363 -17.66 2.33 -5.25
C GLU A 363 -17.54 3.73 -4.65
N VAL A 364 -17.26 4.72 -5.48
CA VAL A 364 -17.79 6.05 -5.21
C VAL A 364 -19.21 6.03 -5.75
N SER A 365 -20.14 5.42 -5.00
CA SER A 365 -21.56 5.57 -5.33
C SER A 365 -21.89 7.05 -5.21
N ALA A 366 -22.11 7.69 -6.36
CA ALA A 366 -22.73 8.98 -6.44
C ALA A 366 -24.12 8.87 -5.80
N LYS A 367 -24.26 9.38 -4.58
CA LYS A 367 -25.54 9.79 -4.04
C LYS A 367 -25.66 11.31 -4.18
#